data_8267cd020bafec6010cdf5a562fa49ff
#
_entry.id   8267cd020bafec6010cdf5a562fa49ff
#
_cell.length_a   1.000
_cell.length_b   1.000
_cell.length_c   1.000
_cell.angle_alpha   90.00
_cell.angle_beta   90.00
_cell.angle_gamma   90.00
#
_symmetry.space_group_name_H-M   'P 1'
#
loop_
_entity.id
_entity.type
_entity.pdbx_description
1 polymer ?
#
loop_
_entity_poly.entity_id
_entity_poly.type
_entity_poly.pdbx_seq_one_letter_code
_entity_poly.pdbx_strand_id
1 'polypeptide(L)'
;LKLNLFLNHHTIKKYTFFWALIWGPGILALAAQSPSDSILMIRKIALQAVSVEADFQGQIYVITRFNELIKMNDTGGIIRQYSNNYLGTLQLISIHNPFQIVLFYPGFQTLIILDKSLNELQRITMSQLNIPYVTTLGYSPERELWFFDDQLKRFKKVNIYGRHILESNLDNIYQPGRVYKIRAQKNEVKVWCDSSHLITMDLNGNLKDLAIQAGEWIYWKDQITGFFLNQQLVTRNAANYQTVLQSVFPVVSPGMQGLTILEKGYASIDQAGVLYIFRKTPKL
;
A
#
# COMPACT_ATOMS: atom_id res chain seq x y z
N LEU A 1 -64.20 9.57 2.15
CA LEU A 1 -64.88 10.42 1.17
C LEU A 1 -64.33 10.11 -0.22
N LYS A 2 -65.29 9.78 -1.05
CA LYS A 2 -65.33 9.39 -2.45
C LYS A 2 -64.72 10.39 -3.43
N LEU A 3 -64.21 9.84 -4.52
CA LEU A 3 -64.47 10.10 -5.96
C LEU A 3 -63.70 11.28 -6.57
N ASN A 4 -63.24 11.28 -7.82
CA ASN A 4 -63.81 10.68 -9.06
C ASN A 4 -62.70 10.58 -10.14
N LEU A 5 -62.86 9.59 -10.99
CA LEU A 5 -62.29 9.44 -12.33
C LEU A 5 -62.64 10.63 -13.23
N PHE A 6 -61.74 11.00 -14.13
CA PHE A 6 -62.07 11.46 -15.48
C PHE A 6 -61.07 10.88 -16.51
N LEU A 7 -61.61 9.97 -17.30
CA LEU A 7 -61.09 9.53 -18.58
C LEU A 7 -61.28 10.65 -19.62
N ASN A 8 -60.26 10.94 -20.40
CA ASN A 8 -60.50 11.60 -21.66
C ASN A 8 -59.71 10.90 -22.77
N HIS A 9 -60.47 10.28 -23.65
CA HIS A 9 -60.05 9.75 -24.94
C HIS A 9 -59.73 10.90 -25.89
N HIS A 10 -58.58 10.93 -26.51
CA HIS A 10 -58.42 11.53 -27.84
C HIS A 10 -57.38 10.82 -28.68
N THR A 11 -57.89 10.14 -29.68
CA THR A 11 -57.46 9.98 -31.08
C THR A 11 -55.98 9.56 -31.34
N ILE A 12 -55.87 8.30 -31.72
CA ILE A 12 -54.76 7.67 -32.42
C ILE A 12 -54.66 8.25 -33.83
N LYS A 13 -53.59 8.96 -34.13
CA LYS A 13 -53.15 9.20 -35.52
C LYS A 13 -52.02 8.21 -35.86
N LYS A 14 -52.34 7.30 -36.75
CA LYS A 14 -51.39 6.36 -37.42
C LYS A 14 -50.39 7.18 -38.24
N TYR A 15 -49.14 7.20 -37.85
CA TYR A 15 -48.03 7.52 -38.73
C TYR A 15 -47.26 6.25 -39.01
N THR A 16 -47.41 5.73 -40.20
CA THR A 16 -46.55 4.72 -40.80
C THR A 16 -45.18 5.37 -41.07
N PHE A 17 -44.21 5.08 -40.23
CA PHE A 17 -42.82 5.45 -40.50
C PHE A 17 -42.11 4.31 -41.23
N PHE A 18 -41.71 4.59 -42.44
CA PHE A 18 -40.88 3.78 -43.34
C PHE A 18 -39.53 3.58 -42.67
N TRP A 19 -39.18 2.35 -42.33
CA TRP A 19 -37.82 1.98 -41.88
C TRP A 19 -36.93 1.84 -43.10
N ALA A 20 -36.18 2.86 -43.44
CA ALA A 20 -35.06 2.73 -44.36
C ALA A 20 -33.89 2.05 -43.58
N LEU A 21 -33.63 0.80 -43.89
CA LEU A 21 -32.46 0.06 -43.48
C LEU A 21 -31.23 0.69 -44.16
N ILE A 22 -30.54 1.59 -43.44
CA ILE A 22 -29.21 2.02 -43.81
C ILE A 22 -28.24 0.98 -43.20
N TRP A 23 -27.83 0.04 -44.01
CA TRP A 23 -26.67 -0.78 -43.74
C TRP A 23 -25.44 0.09 -43.95
N GLY A 24 -24.98 0.78 -42.88
CA GLY A 24 -23.64 1.33 -42.81
C GLY A 24 -22.65 0.19 -42.52
N PRO A 25 -21.48 0.19 -43.18
CA PRO A 25 -20.45 -0.80 -42.83
C PRO A 25 -20.06 -0.58 -41.36
N GLY A 26 -20.39 -1.57 -40.55
CA GLY A 26 -19.97 -1.59 -39.15
C GLY A 26 -18.43 -1.57 -39.14
N ILE A 27 -17.89 -0.42 -38.78
CA ILE A 27 -16.50 -0.32 -38.35
C ILE A 27 -16.42 -1.12 -37.06
N LEU A 28 -16.04 -2.40 -37.18
CA LEU A 28 -15.48 -3.15 -36.05
C LEU A 28 -14.26 -2.36 -35.60
N ALA A 29 -14.47 -1.48 -34.60
CA ALA A 29 -13.36 -0.97 -33.84
C ALA A 29 -12.72 -2.21 -33.19
N LEU A 30 -11.68 -2.76 -33.82
CA LEU A 30 -10.73 -3.60 -33.14
C LEU A 30 -10.21 -2.73 -32.01
N ALA A 31 -10.71 -2.97 -30.79
CA ALA A 31 -10.04 -2.51 -29.59
C ALA A 31 -8.63 -3.11 -29.69
N ALA A 32 -7.68 -2.27 -30.08
CA ALA A 32 -6.28 -2.62 -30.01
C ALA A 32 -6.01 -2.92 -28.53
N GLN A 33 -6.01 -4.19 -28.19
CA GLN A 33 -5.48 -4.64 -26.91
C GLN A 33 -4.04 -4.15 -26.91
N SER A 34 -3.76 -3.12 -26.12
CA SER A 34 -2.39 -2.72 -25.85
C SER A 34 -1.67 -3.99 -25.40
N PRO A 35 -0.56 -4.37 -26.07
CA PRO A 35 0.14 -5.59 -25.75
C PRO A 35 0.52 -5.56 -24.28
N SER A 36 -0.05 -6.46 -23.49
CA SER A 36 0.24 -6.60 -22.08
C SER A 36 1.72 -6.96 -21.95
N ASP A 37 2.46 -6.18 -21.15
CA ASP A 37 3.82 -6.56 -20.76
C ASP A 37 3.76 -7.97 -20.20
N SER A 38 4.49 -8.90 -20.80
CA SER A 38 4.56 -10.26 -20.29
C SER A 38 5.42 -10.26 -19.01
N ILE A 39 4.91 -10.90 -17.97
CA ILE A 39 5.59 -11.01 -16.68
C ILE A 39 6.05 -12.45 -16.52
N LEU A 40 7.34 -12.64 -16.30
CA LEU A 40 7.96 -13.94 -16.11
C LEU A 40 8.35 -14.12 -14.63
N MET A 41 7.94 -15.23 -14.02
CA MET A 41 8.46 -15.64 -12.72
C MET A 41 9.90 -16.10 -12.89
N ILE A 42 10.84 -15.40 -12.23
CA ILE A 42 12.27 -15.72 -12.32
C ILE A 42 12.75 -16.54 -11.12
N ARG A 43 12.06 -16.44 -9.98
CA ARG A 43 12.46 -17.16 -8.77
C ARG A 43 11.30 -17.41 -7.81
N LYS A 44 11.39 -18.57 -7.13
CA LYS A 44 10.53 -18.98 -6.02
C LYS A 44 11.40 -19.42 -4.86
N ILE A 45 11.18 -18.89 -3.64
CA ILE A 45 12.01 -19.14 -2.46
C ILE A 45 11.12 -19.36 -1.24
N ALA A 46 11.24 -20.50 -0.57
CA ALA A 46 10.54 -20.80 0.67
C ALA A 46 11.27 -20.14 1.85
N LEU A 47 10.75 -19.02 2.35
CA LEU A 47 11.38 -18.23 3.43
C LEU A 47 10.52 -18.13 4.69
N GLN A 48 9.29 -18.63 4.65
CA GLN A 48 8.29 -18.35 5.67
C GLN A 48 8.12 -16.84 5.91
N ALA A 49 8.08 -16.09 4.81
CA ALA A 49 7.98 -14.65 4.80
C ALA A 49 6.62 -14.18 5.33
N VAL A 50 6.60 -13.08 6.08
CA VAL A 50 5.39 -12.41 6.57
C VAL A 50 5.25 -11.00 6.01
N SER A 51 6.34 -10.43 5.51
CA SER A 51 6.34 -9.11 4.87
C SER A 51 7.41 -9.04 3.79
N VAL A 52 7.15 -8.29 2.74
CA VAL A 52 8.09 -8.00 1.65
C VAL A 52 8.00 -6.53 1.28
N GLU A 53 9.13 -5.87 1.20
CA GLU A 53 9.27 -4.49 0.70
C GLU A 53 10.52 -4.37 -0.18
N ALA A 54 10.59 -3.32 -1.01
CA ALA A 54 11.76 -3.02 -1.83
C ALA A 54 12.15 -1.55 -1.69
N ASP A 55 13.46 -1.28 -1.70
CA ASP A 55 13.98 0.08 -1.77
C ASP A 55 14.01 0.59 -3.24
N PHE A 56 14.41 1.86 -3.40
CA PHE A 56 14.49 2.47 -4.72
C PHE A 56 15.63 1.90 -5.59
N GLN A 57 16.58 1.19 -4.99
CA GLN A 57 17.67 0.48 -5.70
C GLN A 57 17.24 -0.91 -6.17
N GLY A 58 15.99 -1.32 -5.89
CA GLY A 58 15.46 -2.63 -6.24
C GLY A 58 15.92 -3.76 -5.31
N GLN A 59 16.52 -3.45 -4.15
CA GLN A 59 16.84 -4.47 -3.16
C GLN A 59 15.58 -4.87 -2.40
N ILE A 60 15.43 -6.16 -2.20
CA ILE A 60 14.24 -6.76 -1.57
C ILE A 60 14.55 -7.00 -0.08
N TYR A 61 13.62 -6.59 0.77
CA TYR A 61 13.66 -6.80 2.21
C TYR A 61 12.51 -7.69 2.60
N VAL A 62 12.81 -8.81 3.23
CA VAL A 62 11.82 -9.80 3.67
C VAL A 62 11.91 -9.97 5.17
N ILE A 63 10.77 -9.85 5.86
CA ILE A 63 10.66 -10.28 7.25
C ILE A 63 10.10 -11.71 7.26
N THR A 64 10.78 -12.59 7.98
CA THR A 64 10.32 -13.96 8.20
C THR A 64 9.48 -14.07 9.47
N ARG A 65 8.72 -15.18 9.62
CA ARG A 65 8.01 -15.48 10.87
C ARG A 65 8.92 -15.70 12.08
N PHE A 66 10.22 -15.85 11.84
CA PHE A 66 11.25 -15.98 12.88
C PHE A 66 11.85 -14.64 13.31
N ASN A 67 11.23 -13.52 12.91
CA ASN A 67 11.70 -12.16 13.17
C ASN A 67 13.08 -11.85 12.57
N GLU A 68 13.41 -12.48 11.45
CA GLU A 68 14.61 -12.16 10.69
C GLU A 68 14.28 -11.17 9.57
N LEU A 69 15.12 -10.16 9.42
CA LEU A 69 15.15 -9.30 8.25
C LEU A 69 16.20 -9.83 7.28
N ILE A 70 15.75 -10.24 6.09
CA ILE A 70 16.63 -10.72 5.01
C ILE A 70 16.67 -9.66 3.92
N LYS A 71 17.86 -9.19 3.60
CA LYS A 71 18.12 -8.28 2.47
C LYS A 71 18.63 -9.08 1.28
N MET A 72 18.00 -8.89 0.13
CA MET A 72 18.28 -9.61 -1.11
C MET A 72 18.48 -8.65 -2.28
N ASN A 73 19.14 -9.11 -3.33
CA ASN A 73 19.15 -8.43 -4.62
C ASN A 73 17.83 -8.68 -5.38
N ASP A 74 17.65 -8.02 -6.53
CA ASP A 74 16.47 -8.11 -7.40
C ASP A 74 16.22 -9.50 -8.03
N THR A 75 17.20 -10.42 -7.91
CA THR A 75 17.11 -11.82 -8.34
C THR A 75 16.92 -12.81 -7.21
N GLY A 76 16.81 -12.33 -5.95
CA GLY A 76 16.62 -13.15 -4.76
C GLY A 76 17.89 -13.75 -4.19
N GLY A 77 19.06 -13.24 -4.56
CA GLY A 77 20.33 -13.57 -3.88
C GLY A 77 20.41 -12.86 -2.54
N ILE A 78 20.66 -13.60 -1.46
CA ILE A 78 20.77 -13.03 -0.10
C ILE A 78 22.05 -12.20 -0.01
N ILE A 79 21.93 -10.95 0.43
CA ILE A 79 23.04 -10.02 0.64
C ILE A 79 23.42 -9.99 2.10
N ARG A 80 22.44 -9.82 2.99
CA ARG A 80 22.64 -9.69 4.45
C ARG A 80 21.40 -10.17 5.19
N GLN A 81 21.59 -10.48 6.46
CA GLN A 81 20.53 -10.85 7.39
C GLN A 81 20.74 -10.12 8.72
N TYR A 82 19.64 -9.80 9.36
CA TYR A 82 19.61 -9.23 10.72
C TYR A 82 18.51 -9.92 11.52
N SER A 83 18.81 -10.29 12.75
CA SER A 83 17.84 -10.84 13.68
C SER A 83 18.05 -10.30 15.09
N ASN A 84 16.97 -10.15 15.83
CA ASN A 84 16.99 -9.85 17.25
C ASN A 84 15.91 -10.67 17.96
N ASN A 85 16.32 -11.77 18.58
CA ASN A 85 15.39 -12.73 19.18
C ASN A 85 14.84 -12.29 20.55
N TYR A 86 15.34 -11.18 21.11
CA TYR A 86 14.92 -10.69 22.42
C TYR A 86 13.80 -9.67 22.37
N LEU A 87 13.56 -9.03 21.22
CA LEU A 87 12.62 -7.93 21.07
C LEU A 87 11.24 -8.33 20.51
N GLY A 88 11.03 -9.63 20.27
CA GLY A 88 9.74 -10.15 19.78
C GLY A 88 9.45 -9.79 18.32
N THR A 89 8.18 -9.54 18.01
CA THR A 89 7.71 -9.35 16.63
C THR A 89 8.30 -8.09 16.01
N LEU A 90 8.88 -8.25 14.82
CA LEU A 90 9.51 -7.20 14.03
C LEU A 90 8.52 -6.57 13.04
N GLN A 91 8.55 -5.25 12.94
CA GLN A 91 7.93 -4.48 11.86
C GLN A 91 9.00 -3.68 11.11
N LEU A 92 8.95 -3.72 9.78
CA LEU A 92 9.77 -2.85 8.94
C LEU A 92 9.03 -1.52 8.73
N ILE A 93 9.58 -0.45 9.28
CA ILE A 93 8.93 0.85 9.28
C ILE A 93 9.33 1.68 8.06
N SER A 94 10.62 1.67 7.70
CA SER A 94 11.12 2.45 6.57
C SER A 94 12.39 1.87 5.98
N ILE A 95 12.41 1.89 4.63
CA ILE A 95 13.59 1.62 3.78
C ILE A 95 13.80 2.75 2.77
N HIS A 96 13.18 3.93 2.97
CA HIS A 96 13.30 5.05 2.05
C HIS A 96 14.73 5.51 1.86
N ASN A 97 15.49 5.48 2.95
CA ASN A 97 16.92 5.71 2.91
C ASN A 97 17.65 4.36 3.14
N PRO A 98 18.30 3.78 2.12
CA PRO A 98 19.00 2.50 2.29
C PRO A 98 20.16 2.57 3.28
N PHE A 99 20.60 3.77 3.68
CA PHE A 99 21.59 3.98 4.74
C PHE A 99 20.98 4.07 6.14
N GLN A 100 19.63 4.09 6.24
CA GLN A 100 18.87 4.13 7.49
C GLN A 100 17.61 3.27 7.36
N ILE A 101 17.77 1.98 7.55
CA ILE A 101 16.66 1.02 7.58
C ILE A 101 16.10 1.05 8.99
N VAL A 102 14.80 1.31 9.11
CA VAL A 102 14.15 1.53 10.41
C VAL A 102 13.22 0.37 10.74
N LEU A 103 13.49 -0.27 11.86
CA LEU A 103 12.74 -1.39 12.41
C LEU A 103 12.04 -0.97 13.69
N PHE A 104 10.85 -1.51 13.92
CA PHE A 104 10.10 -1.32 15.14
C PHE A 104 9.69 -2.65 15.77
N TYR A 105 9.85 -2.76 17.05
CA TYR A 105 9.45 -3.89 17.87
C TYR A 105 8.33 -3.45 18.82
N PRO A 106 7.06 -3.58 18.44
CA PRO A 106 5.95 -3.03 19.22
C PRO A 106 5.82 -3.68 20.59
N GLY A 107 6.14 -4.96 20.75
CA GLY A 107 6.10 -5.65 22.04
C GLY A 107 7.05 -5.04 23.10
N PHE A 108 8.18 -4.54 22.66
CA PHE A 108 9.21 -3.91 23.51
C PHE A 108 9.29 -2.40 23.33
N GLN A 109 8.38 -1.82 22.53
CA GLN A 109 8.34 -0.38 22.24
C GLN A 109 9.72 0.17 21.87
N THR A 110 10.42 -0.55 20.99
CA THR A 110 11.82 -0.28 20.63
C THR A 110 11.97 -0.07 19.12
N LEU A 111 12.58 1.05 18.75
CA LEU A 111 12.99 1.38 17.40
C LEU A 111 14.48 1.03 17.23
N ILE A 112 14.81 0.41 16.12
CA ILE A 112 16.21 0.14 15.74
C ILE A 112 16.47 0.75 14.36
N ILE A 113 17.56 1.48 14.24
CA ILE A 113 18.05 2.03 12.97
C ILE A 113 19.28 1.25 12.56
N LEU A 114 19.23 0.66 11.35
CA LEU A 114 20.32 -0.08 10.75
C LEU A 114 20.95 0.68 9.59
N ASP A 115 22.23 0.42 9.33
CA ASP A 115 22.91 0.86 8.12
C ASP A 115 22.55 -0.02 6.90
N LYS A 116 23.14 0.30 5.73
CA LYS A 116 22.95 -0.48 4.49
C LYS A 116 23.43 -1.93 4.57
N SER A 117 24.33 -2.23 5.51
CA SER A 117 24.88 -3.56 5.75
C SER A 117 24.14 -4.31 6.85
N LEU A 118 23.02 -3.74 7.34
CA LEU A 118 22.21 -4.22 8.46
C LEU A 118 22.94 -4.22 9.81
N ASN A 119 23.96 -3.39 10.00
CA ASN A 119 24.55 -3.16 11.31
C ASN A 119 23.69 -2.17 12.08
N GLU A 120 23.52 -2.39 13.40
CA GLU A 120 22.75 -1.49 14.27
C GLU A 120 23.51 -0.19 14.49
N LEU A 121 22.91 0.94 14.09
CA LEU A 121 23.45 2.27 14.31
C LEU A 121 22.90 2.90 15.59
N GLN A 122 21.61 2.67 15.87
CA GLN A 122 20.94 3.29 16.99
C GLN A 122 19.77 2.43 17.48
N ARG A 123 19.55 2.44 18.80
CA ARG A 123 18.41 1.84 19.47
C ARG A 123 17.74 2.88 20.34
N ILE A 124 16.42 3.02 20.22
CA ILE A 124 15.63 4.03 20.91
C ILE A 124 14.37 3.37 21.45
N THR A 125 14.09 3.54 22.75
CA THR A 125 12.80 3.13 23.29
C THR A 125 11.78 4.26 23.16
N MET A 126 10.49 3.91 22.98
CA MET A 126 9.43 4.91 22.85
C MET A 126 9.30 5.78 24.10
N SER A 127 9.60 5.24 25.28
CA SER A 127 9.63 6.00 26.54
C SER A 127 10.66 7.13 26.53
N GLN A 128 11.84 6.94 25.90
CA GLN A 128 12.85 8.00 25.74
C GLN A 128 12.36 9.16 24.88
N LEU A 129 11.37 8.91 24.03
CA LEU A 129 10.77 9.91 23.16
C LEU A 129 9.44 10.47 23.72
N ASN A 130 9.05 10.08 24.92
CA ASN A 130 7.74 10.40 25.51
C ASN A 130 6.56 9.97 24.62
N ILE A 131 6.75 8.91 23.83
CA ILE A 131 5.69 8.31 23.02
C ILE A 131 4.96 7.27 23.88
N PRO A 132 3.61 7.32 23.96
CA PRO A 132 2.84 6.30 24.64
C PRO A 132 2.96 4.95 23.93
N TYR A 133 2.34 3.90 24.49
CA TYR A 133 2.29 2.62 23.81
C TYR A 133 1.62 2.74 22.43
N VAL A 134 2.33 2.32 21.39
CA VAL A 134 1.86 2.37 20.00
C VAL A 134 2.03 1.02 19.33
N THR A 135 1.16 0.70 18.39
CA THR A 135 1.19 -0.59 17.65
C THR A 135 1.94 -0.49 16.35
N THR A 136 2.05 0.72 15.78
CA THR A 136 2.80 0.98 14.54
C THR A 136 3.28 2.42 14.49
N LEU A 137 4.31 2.65 13.69
CA LEU A 137 4.95 3.95 13.47
C LEU A 137 5.10 4.22 11.98
N GLY A 138 5.13 5.49 11.59
CA GLY A 138 5.68 5.97 10.33
C GLY A 138 6.99 6.71 10.59
N TYR A 139 7.98 6.53 9.72
CA TYR A 139 9.25 7.24 9.79
C TYR A 139 9.45 8.06 8.52
N SER A 140 9.64 9.37 8.66
CA SER A 140 9.82 10.30 7.54
C SER A 140 11.30 10.42 7.14
N PRO A 141 11.58 10.86 5.90
CA PRO A 141 12.94 11.17 5.47
C PRO A 141 13.64 12.22 6.35
N GLU A 142 12.89 13.11 7.00
CA GLU A 142 13.36 14.17 7.90
C GLU A 142 13.69 13.64 9.30
N ARG A 143 13.66 12.33 9.50
CA ARG A 143 13.90 11.64 10.78
C ARG A 143 12.86 11.98 11.83
N GLU A 144 11.60 12.06 11.42
CA GLU A 144 10.45 12.29 12.29
C GLU A 144 9.60 11.02 12.38
N LEU A 145 8.98 10.81 13.52
CA LEU A 145 8.11 9.67 13.81
C LEU A 145 6.65 10.13 13.84
N TRP A 146 5.85 9.48 13.03
CA TRP A 146 4.39 9.61 13.03
C TRP A 146 3.78 8.42 13.75
N PHE A 147 2.83 8.66 14.63
CA PHE A 147 2.07 7.61 15.32
C PHE A 147 0.65 8.06 15.60
N PHE A 148 -0.22 7.09 15.84
CA PHE A 148 -1.58 7.33 16.31
C PHE A 148 -1.63 7.15 17.81
N ASP A 149 -2.02 8.20 18.52
CA ASP A 149 -2.28 8.17 19.96
C ASP A 149 -3.72 7.68 20.16
N ASP A 150 -3.85 6.43 20.56
CA ASP A 150 -5.16 5.79 20.69
C ASP A 150 -5.98 6.32 21.87
N GLN A 151 -5.35 6.92 22.86
CA GLN A 151 -6.04 7.55 23.98
C GLN A 151 -6.64 8.91 23.59
N LEU A 152 -5.89 9.72 22.88
CA LEU A 152 -6.32 11.04 22.41
C LEU A 152 -7.00 11.00 21.04
N LYS A 153 -7.00 9.85 20.36
CA LYS A 153 -7.57 9.65 19.01
C LYS A 153 -7.00 10.62 17.97
N ARG A 154 -5.69 10.90 18.06
CA ARG A 154 -4.99 11.84 17.18
C ARG A 154 -3.71 11.25 16.62
N PHE A 155 -3.38 11.67 15.40
CA PHE A 155 -2.03 11.45 14.88
C PHE A 155 -1.10 12.51 15.46
N LYS A 156 0.07 12.05 15.87
CA LYS A 156 1.12 12.91 16.40
C LYS A 156 2.40 12.73 15.62
N LYS A 157 3.20 13.79 15.58
CA LYS A 157 4.53 13.79 15.01
C LYS A 157 5.54 14.27 16.03
N VAL A 158 6.61 13.51 16.19
CA VAL A 158 7.76 13.86 17.04
C VAL A 158 9.06 13.67 16.26
N ASN A 159 10.12 14.37 16.61
CA ASN A 159 11.43 14.04 16.09
C ASN A 159 12.06 12.88 16.85
N ILE A 160 13.20 12.36 16.35
CA ILE A 160 13.90 11.24 17.00
C ILE A 160 14.52 11.58 18.35
N TYR A 161 14.42 12.83 18.82
CA TYR A 161 14.85 13.29 20.15
C TYR A 161 13.68 13.45 21.12
N GLY A 162 12.47 13.06 20.71
CA GLY A 162 11.25 13.14 21.51
C GLY A 162 10.60 14.53 21.58
N ARG A 163 11.09 15.51 20.78
CA ARG A 163 10.44 16.81 20.71
C ARG A 163 9.13 16.68 19.93
N HIS A 164 8.03 17.03 20.56
CA HIS A 164 6.73 17.14 19.90
C HIS A 164 6.78 18.21 18.80
N ILE A 165 6.28 17.88 17.62
CA ILE A 165 6.24 18.76 16.46
C ILE A 165 4.80 19.23 16.19
N LEU A 166 3.86 18.27 16.05
CA LEU A 166 2.46 18.58 15.79
C LEU A 166 1.50 17.47 16.23
N GLU A 167 0.23 17.82 16.30
CA GLU A 167 -0.92 16.92 16.38
C GLU A 167 -1.85 17.17 15.19
N SER A 168 -2.43 16.10 14.64
CA SER A 168 -3.43 16.21 13.58
C SER A 168 -4.77 16.71 14.14
N ASN A 169 -5.54 17.36 13.30
CA ASN A 169 -6.89 17.84 13.63
C ASN A 169 -7.96 17.10 12.83
N LEU A 170 -7.95 15.77 12.88
CA LEU A 170 -8.90 14.92 12.16
C LEU A 170 -10.15 14.56 12.96
N ASP A 171 -10.22 14.97 14.23
CA ASP A 171 -11.22 14.52 15.23
C ASP A 171 -12.66 14.66 14.75
N ASN A 172 -12.95 15.68 13.94
CA ASN A 172 -14.30 15.96 13.43
C ASN A 172 -14.59 15.32 12.06
N ILE A 173 -13.57 14.68 11.43
CA ILE A 173 -13.72 14.15 10.07
C ILE A 173 -13.75 12.63 10.11
N TYR A 174 -12.78 12.01 10.77
CA TYR A 174 -12.67 10.57 10.85
C TYR A 174 -11.78 10.15 12.01
N GLN A 175 -12.28 9.23 12.82
CA GLN A 175 -11.51 8.61 13.91
C GLN A 175 -11.25 7.14 13.59
N PRO A 176 -10.02 6.74 13.29
CA PRO A 176 -9.70 5.35 13.03
C PRO A 176 -9.88 4.49 14.28
N GLY A 177 -10.50 3.33 14.14
CA GLY A 177 -10.58 2.35 15.21
C GLY A 177 -9.24 1.62 15.39
N ARG A 178 -8.61 1.19 14.31
CA ARG A 178 -7.31 0.52 14.34
C ARG A 178 -6.42 0.99 13.19
N VAL A 179 -5.19 1.37 13.52
CA VAL A 179 -4.17 1.73 12.54
C VAL A 179 -3.25 0.53 12.29
N TYR A 180 -3.15 0.12 11.04
CA TYR A 180 -2.34 -1.04 10.62
C TYR A 180 -0.97 -0.64 10.11
N LYS A 181 -0.88 0.46 9.35
CA LYS A 181 0.37 0.92 8.75
C LYS A 181 0.36 2.43 8.58
N ILE A 182 1.47 3.07 8.90
CA ILE A 182 1.73 4.49 8.65
C ILE A 182 2.95 4.57 7.74
N ARG A 183 2.84 5.31 6.63
CA ARG A 183 3.96 5.58 5.73
C ARG A 183 4.12 7.07 5.53
N ALA A 184 5.15 7.63 6.15
CA ALA A 184 5.52 9.02 5.96
C ALA A 184 6.44 9.15 4.76
N GLN A 185 6.07 10.00 3.81
CA GLN A 185 6.81 10.33 2.59
C GLN A 185 7.22 11.80 2.60
N LYS A 186 7.97 12.23 1.60
CA LYS A 186 8.47 13.61 1.53
C LYS A 186 7.38 14.69 1.56
N ASN A 187 6.19 14.43 1.01
CA ASN A 187 5.13 15.43 0.85
C ASN A 187 3.81 15.04 1.50
N GLU A 188 3.69 13.84 2.03
CA GLU A 188 2.44 13.33 2.59
C GLU A 188 2.65 12.15 3.51
N VAL A 189 1.66 11.90 4.34
CA VAL A 189 1.58 10.73 5.23
C VAL A 189 0.36 9.92 4.84
N LYS A 190 0.57 8.64 4.56
CA LYS A 190 -0.50 7.69 4.28
C LYS A 190 -0.68 6.75 5.43
N VAL A 191 -1.93 6.57 5.83
CA VAL A 191 -2.32 5.71 6.95
C VAL A 191 -3.35 4.72 6.50
N TRP A 192 -3.06 3.45 6.66
CA TRP A 192 -4.03 2.39 6.47
C TRP A 192 -4.64 2.01 7.79
N CYS A 193 -5.97 2.07 7.86
CA CYS A 193 -6.75 1.82 9.06
C CYS A 193 -8.06 1.08 8.76
N ASP A 194 -8.63 0.47 9.78
CA ASP A 194 -9.94 -0.20 9.76
C ASP A 194 -10.12 -1.20 8.58
N SER A 195 -9.02 -1.87 8.20
CA SER A 195 -8.94 -2.88 7.12
C SER A 195 -9.30 -2.37 5.70
N SER A 196 -9.86 -1.17 5.57
CA SER A 196 -10.37 -0.68 4.29
C SER A 196 -10.19 0.81 4.05
N HIS A 197 -9.80 1.58 5.06
CA HIS A 197 -9.66 3.03 4.93
C HIS A 197 -8.20 3.43 4.73
N LEU A 198 -7.99 4.29 3.75
CA LEU A 198 -6.72 4.94 3.48
C LEU A 198 -6.86 6.44 3.72
N ILE A 199 -6.23 6.93 4.78
CA ILE A 199 -6.12 8.35 5.08
C ILE A 199 -4.85 8.88 4.42
N THR A 200 -4.95 9.99 3.72
CA THR A 200 -3.80 10.76 3.26
C THR A 200 -3.80 12.12 3.93
N MET A 201 -2.71 12.45 4.61
CA MET A 201 -2.49 13.74 5.27
C MET A 201 -1.33 14.48 4.63
N ASP A 202 -1.32 15.80 4.75
CA ASP A 202 -0.12 16.61 4.51
C ASP A 202 0.86 16.48 5.69
N LEU A 203 2.04 17.09 5.58
CA LEU A 203 3.05 17.07 6.65
C LEU A 203 2.68 17.92 7.88
N ASN A 204 1.61 18.70 7.81
CA ASN A 204 1.04 19.47 8.92
C ASN A 204 -0.10 18.71 9.61
N GLY A 205 -0.39 17.48 9.18
CA GLY A 205 -1.44 16.64 9.76
C GLY A 205 -2.85 16.97 9.28
N ASN A 206 -3.00 17.79 8.22
CA ASN A 206 -4.31 18.10 7.64
C ASN A 206 -4.73 16.99 6.68
N LEU A 207 -6.02 16.67 6.66
CA LEU A 207 -6.57 15.69 5.73
C LEU A 207 -6.49 16.20 4.29
N LYS A 208 -5.91 15.38 3.41
CA LYS A 208 -5.92 15.58 1.96
C LYS A 208 -6.94 14.69 1.27
N ASP A 209 -7.04 13.44 1.70
CA ASP A 209 -7.92 12.45 1.10
C ASP A 209 -8.30 11.36 2.12
N LEU A 210 -9.52 10.87 2.02
CA LEU A 210 -10.02 9.71 2.74
C LEU A 210 -10.68 8.76 1.74
N ALA A 211 -10.02 7.68 1.44
CA ALA A 211 -10.50 6.70 0.48
C ALA A 211 -10.87 5.39 1.15
N ILE A 212 -12.01 4.82 0.75
CA ILE A 212 -12.37 3.45 1.07
C ILE A 212 -11.79 2.58 -0.03
N GLN A 213 -10.89 1.67 0.32
CA GLN A 213 -10.20 0.79 -0.60
C GLN A 213 -10.60 -0.65 -0.30
N ALA A 214 -11.39 -1.23 -1.18
CA ALA A 214 -11.70 -2.66 -1.11
C ALA A 214 -10.53 -3.44 -1.71
N GLY A 215 -9.61 -3.93 -0.89
CA GLY A 215 -8.49 -4.73 -1.37
C GLY A 215 -7.79 -5.47 -0.23
N GLU A 216 -7.25 -6.65 -0.54
CA GLU A 216 -6.61 -7.51 0.45
C GLU A 216 -5.24 -6.99 0.88
N TRP A 217 -4.63 -6.10 0.10
CA TRP A 217 -3.28 -5.61 0.33
C TRP A 217 -3.05 -4.22 -0.27
N ILE A 218 -2.27 -3.37 0.41
CA ILE A 218 -1.96 -2.00 0.00
C ILE A 218 -0.45 -1.83 -0.18
N TYR A 219 -0.08 -1.36 -1.36
CA TYR A 219 1.27 -0.98 -1.74
C TYR A 219 1.35 0.53 -1.97
N TRP A 220 2.45 1.15 -1.50
CA TRP A 220 2.69 2.58 -1.69
C TRP A 220 4.11 2.81 -2.17
N LYS A 221 4.23 3.45 -3.32
CA LYS A 221 5.50 3.96 -3.82
C LYS A 221 5.28 5.30 -4.49
N ASP A 222 6.01 6.32 -4.06
CA ASP A 222 5.89 7.68 -4.57
C ASP A 222 4.42 8.17 -4.53
N GLN A 223 3.87 8.59 -5.67
CA GLN A 223 2.47 9.02 -5.81
C GLN A 223 1.51 7.89 -6.20
N ILE A 224 1.98 6.65 -6.21
CA ILE A 224 1.17 5.52 -6.60
C ILE A 224 0.75 4.73 -5.37
N THR A 225 -0.55 4.55 -5.21
CA THR A 225 -1.12 3.59 -4.28
C THR A 225 -1.59 2.39 -5.09
N GLY A 226 -1.11 1.21 -4.75
CA GLY A 226 -1.55 -0.05 -5.35
C GLY A 226 -2.29 -0.90 -4.34
N PHE A 227 -3.35 -1.55 -4.75
CA PHE A 227 -4.06 -2.55 -3.97
C PHE A 227 -4.37 -3.75 -4.85
N PHE A 228 -4.43 -4.91 -4.22
CA PHE A 228 -4.69 -6.15 -4.90
C PHE A 228 -6.16 -6.49 -4.75
N LEU A 229 -6.86 -6.62 -5.88
CA LEU A 229 -8.28 -6.92 -5.92
C LEU A 229 -8.54 -7.98 -7.00
N ASN A 230 -9.18 -9.10 -6.64
CA ASN A 230 -9.53 -10.18 -7.58
C ASN A 230 -8.35 -10.62 -8.46
N GLN A 231 -7.19 -10.84 -7.87
CA GLN A 231 -5.94 -11.23 -8.56
C GLN A 231 -5.40 -10.18 -9.55
N GLN A 232 -5.88 -8.96 -9.49
CA GLN A 232 -5.39 -7.85 -10.30
C GLN A 232 -4.75 -6.78 -9.43
N LEU A 233 -3.62 -6.24 -9.87
CA LEU A 233 -3.06 -5.04 -9.27
C LEU A 233 -3.80 -3.83 -9.81
N VAL A 234 -4.50 -3.15 -8.94
CA VAL A 234 -5.13 -1.86 -9.22
C VAL A 234 -4.20 -0.78 -8.69
N THR A 235 -3.78 0.14 -9.53
CA THR A 235 -2.98 1.28 -9.11
C THR A 235 -3.78 2.56 -9.22
N ARG A 236 -3.66 3.43 -8.22
CA ARG A 236 -4.26 4.76 -8.19
C ARG A 236 -3.16 5.81 -8.07
N ASN A 237 -3.17 6.76 -8.98
CA ASN A 237 -2.27 7.91 -8.91
C ASN A 237 -2.87 8.96 -7.95
N ALA A 238 -2.09 9.41 -6.97
CA ALA A 238 -2.54 10.39 -6.00
C ALA A 238 -2.72 11.80 -6.59
N ALA A 239 -2.04 12.11 -7.71
CA ALA A 239 -2.12 13.44 -8.31
C ALA A 239 -3.44 13.70 -9.07
N ASN A 240 -4.01 12.68 -9.70
CA ASN A 240 -5.21 12.80 -10.53
C ASN A 240 -6.33 11.82 -10.16
N TYR A 241 -6.12 11.00 -9.13
CA TYR A 241 -7.04 9.95 -8.66
C TYR A 241 -7.47 8.94 -9.74
N GLN A 242 -6.77 8.92 -10.88
CA GLN A 242 -7.06 7.93 -11.93
C GLN A 242 -6.64 6.55 -11.48
N THR A 243 -7.57 5.62 -11.63
CA THR A 243 -7.33 4.20 -11.37
C THR A 243 -6.91 3.53 -12.67
N VAL A 244 -5.75 2.92 -12.67
CA VAL A 244 -5.24 2.15 -13.81
C VAL A 244 -5.19 0.68 -13.41
N LEU A 245 -5.90 -0.16 -14.14
CA LEU A 245 -5.76 -1.61 -14.04
C LEU A 245 -4.43 -2.00 -14.67
N GLN A 246 -3.49 -2.46 -13.86
CA GLN A 246 -2.23 -2.99 -14.37
C GLN A 246 -2.27 -4.51 -14.30
N SER A 247 -2.06 -5.12 -15.45
CA SER A 247 -1.73 -6.52 -15.73
C SER A 247 -2.20 -7.59 -14.73
N VAL A 248 -2.83 -8.61 -15.27
CA VAL A 248 -3.10 -9.87 -14.56
C VAL A 248 -1.76 -10.48 -14.14
N PHE A 249 -1.53 -10.60 -12.84
CA PHE A 249 -0.41 -11.41 -12.36
C PHE A 249 -0.67 -12.86 -12.76
N PRO A 250 0.34 -13.59 -13.24
CA PRO A 250 0.21 -15.04 -13.29
C PRO A 250 -0.19 -15.50 -11.89
N VAL A 251 -1.23 -16.35 -11.82
CA VAL A 251 -1.80 -16.84 -10.56
C VAL A 251 -0.68 -17.42 -9.70
N VAL A 252 -0.24 -16.64 -8.73
CA VAL A 252 0.90 -17.03 -7.92
C VAL A 252 0.46 -17.94 -6.80
N SER A 253 -0.67 -17.89 -6.33
CA SER A 253 -1.30 -18.75 -5.30
C SER A 253 -2.54 -18.04 -4.74
N PRO A 254 -3.58 -18.76 -4.39
CA PRO A 254 -4.67 -18.20 -3.61
C PRO A 254 -4.12 -17.65 -2.29
N GLY A 255 -4.36 -16.36 -1.99
CA GLY A 255 -3.97 -15.75 -0.73
C GLY A 255 -2.60 -15.06 -0.73
N MET A 256 -2.33 -14.21 -1.72
CA MET A 256 -1.17 -13.30 -1.66
C MET A 256 -1.27 -12.39 -0.43
N GLN A 257 -0.22 -12.36 0.39
CA GLN A 257 -0.14 -11.56 1.63
C GLN A 257 0.67 -10.29 1.51
N GLY A 258 1.50 -10.18 0.48
CA GLY A 258 2.34 -9.00 0.29
C GLY A 258 2.85 -8.90 -1.14
N LEU A 259 3.03 -7.67 -1.59
CA LEU A 259 3.55 -7.33 -2.90
C LEU A 259 4.44 -6.10 -2.77
N THR A 260 5.53 -6.07 -3.52
CA THR A 260 6.36 -4.87 -3.69
C THR A 260 6.78 -4.72 -5.14
N ILE A 261 6.88 -3.48 -5.61
CA ILE A 261 7.30 -3.19 -6.98
C ILE A 261 8.81 -3.00 -7.00
N LEU A 262 9.47 -3.69 -7.93
CA LEU A 262 10.87 -3.52 -8.27
C LEU A 262 10.99 -2.62 -9.51
N GLU A 263 12.18 -2.14 -9.81
CA GLU A 263 12.43 -1.34 -11.01
C GLU A 263 12.02 -2.10 -12.29
N LYS A 264 12.35 -3.40 -12.34
CA LYS A 264 12.12 -4.25 -13.52
C LYS A 264 11.10 -5.37 -13.28
N GLY A 265 10.22 -5.26 -12.30
CA GLY A 265 9.25 -6.29 -12.00
C GLY A 265 8.54 -6.15 -10.66
N TYR A 266 8.31 -7.28 -10.00
CA TYR A 266 7.58 -7.35 -8.74
C TYR A 266 8.13 -8.48 -7.86
N ALA A 267 8.01 -8.32 -6.55
CA ALA A 267 8.17 -9.43 -5.62
C ALA A 267 6.91 -9.58 -4.77
N SER A 268 6.47 -10.81 -4.53
CA SER A 268 5.28 -11.10 -3.73
C SER A 268 5.50 -12.27 -2.79
N ILE A 269 4.71 -12.32 -1.74
CA ILE A 269 4.66 -13.45 -0.80
C ILE A 269 3.26 -14.01 -0.72
N ASP A 270 3.14 -15.32 -0.54
CA ASP A 270 1.86 -16.00 -0.32
C ASP A 270 1.63 -16.33 1.17
N GLN A 271 0.47 -16.90 1.49
CA GLN A 271 0.11 -17.29 2.85
C GLN A 271 1.04 -18.36 3.46
N ALA A 272 1.69 -19.16 2.63
CA ALA A 272 2.69 -20.13 3.07
C ALA A 272 4.05 -19.46 3.37
N GLY A 273 4.19 -18.15 3.07
CA GLY A 273 5.43 -17.41 3.26
C GLY A 273 6.46 -17.70 2.18
N VAL A 274 6.03 -18.11 0.99
CA VAL A 274 6.91 -18.31 -0.17
C VAL A 274 7.06 -16.97 -0.88
N LEU A 275 8.31 -16.58 -1.14
CA LEU A 275 8.66 -15.40 -1.93
C LEU A 275 8.72 -15.78 -3.41
N TYR A 276 8.06 -14.96 -4.24
CA TYR A 276 8.07 -15.04 -5.69
C TYR A 276 8.63 -13.75 -6.26
N ILE A 277 9.54 -13.85 -7.21
CA ILE A 277 10.14 -12.71 -7.90
C ILE A 277 9.79 -12.80 -9.38
N PHE A 278 9.26 -11.70 -9.91
CA PHE A 278 8.80 -11.58 -11.28
C PHE A 278 9.55 -10.47 -11.99
N ARG A 279 9.81 -10.64 -13.27
CA ARG A 279 10.43 -9.65 -14.14
C ARG A 279 9.53 -9.33 -15.32
N LYS A 280 9.45 -8.06 -15.66
CA LYS A 280 8.84 -7.62 -16.92
C LYS A 280 9.78 -8.01 -18.06
N THR A 281 9.27 -8.69 -19.06
CA THR A 281 10.04 -8.92 -20.29
C THR A 281 9.98 -7.65 -21.13
N PRO A 282 11.12 -7.16 -21.64
CA PRO A 282 11.10 -6.05 -22.59
C PRO A 282 10.30 -6.47 -23.83
N LYS A 283 9.53 -5.54 -24.38
CA LYS A 283 8.93 -5.73 -25.71
C LYS A 283 10.06 -5.92 -26.73
N LEU A 284 10.06 -7.01 -27.46
CA LEU A 284 10.86 -7.17 -28.67
C LEU A 284 10.33 -6.28 -29.78
#